data_cc5e58f98825b4d9cf45c2ed4cf72b70
#
_entry.id   cc5e58f98825b4d9cf45c2ed4cf72b70
#
_cell.length_a   1.000
_cell.length_b   1.000
_cell.length_c   1.000
_cell.angle_alpha   90.00
_cell.angle_beta   90.00
_cell.angle_gamma   90.00
#
_symmetry.space_group_name_H-M   'P 1'
#
loop_
_entity.id
_entity.type
_entity.pdbx_description
1 polymer ?
#
loop_
_entity_poly.entity_id
_entity_poly.type
_entity_poly.pdbx_seq_one_letter_code
_entity_poly.pdbx_strand_id
1 'polypeptide(L)'
;VSIHAVVRGSAWLLMDGEPPRRLHAGDIAIVRGPQPHTLADDPATPAHIVVYGPNRYAPAGEPPDRAGDRPRVSAGHTYGRRRHGDSEGDHQGDRDGDTALIRGAYQCADDVSPWLLESLPPVLVLSGATGAQRILELVGTEVDRPEPVQSVVLDRLLDLLFMVSLRTWSERQDSDPPRWRRAMADPAIGRALQLLHQHPSRPWTVGTLADTVGLSRSGFARRFHTLVGRPPISYLSQLRITLAAELLTEPGQTLDSIARTVGYADAFSLSSTFKRVRGVSPNEYRDELGGVGGLS
;
A
#
# COMPACT_ATOMS: atom_id res chain seq x y z
N VAL A 1 -2.85 1.37 1.47
CA VAL A 1 -2.41 2.35 0.46
C VAL A 1 -3.12 2.07 -0.84
N SER A 2 -3.55 3.11 -1.54
CA SER A 2 -4.06 2.96 -2.91
C SER A 2 -3.27 3.84 -3.87
N ILE A 3 -3.10 3.34 -5.09
CA ILE A 3 -2.56 4.09 -6.21
C ILE A 3 -3.67 4.31 -7.24
N HIS A 4 -3.72 5.50 -7.77
CA HIS A 4 -4.64 5.88 -8.84
C HIS A 4 -3.82 6.50 -9.96
N ALA A 5 -4.01 6.02 -11.18
CA ALA A 5 -3.35 6.55 -12.35
C ALA A 5 -4.36 6.97 -13.40
N VAL A 6 -4.25 8.20 -13.89
CA VAL A 6 -5.07 8.70 -14.98
C VAL A 6 -4.38 8.37 -16.29
N VAL A 7 -4.96 7.46 -17.04
CA VAL A 7 -4.42 7.03 -18.36
C VAL A 7 -4.85 8.00 -19.47
N ARG A 8 -6.12 8.44 -19.41
CA ARG A 8 -6.72 9.42 -20.34
C ARG A 8 -7.70 10.32 -19.62
N GLY A 9 -7.89 11.53 -20.12
CA GLY A 9 -8.84 12.50 -19.57
C GLY A 9 -8.36 13.15 -18.28
N SER A 10 -9.27 13.46 -17.38
CA SER A 10 -8.98 14.01 -16.06
C SER A 10 -9.97 13.55 -15.01
N ALA A 11 -9.57 13.58 -13.73
CA ALA A 11 -10.42 13.27 -12.60
C ALA A 11 -10.09 14.16 -11.40
N TRP A 12 -11.05 14.32 -10.49
CA TRP A 12 -10.84 14.95 -9.21
C TRP A 12 -10.65 13.90 -8.13
N LEU A 13 -9.62 14.07 -7.31
CA LEU A 13 -9.42 13.33 -6.07
C LEU A 13 -9.92 14.17 -4.90
N LEU A 14 -10.91 13.65 -4.20
CA LEU A 14 -11.57 14.27 -3.07
C LEU A 14 -11.30 13.44 -1.81
N MET A 15 -10.88 14.09 -0.73
CA MET A 15 -10.64 13.46 0.57
C MET A 15 -10.95 14.46 1.69
N ASP A 16 -11.60 13.98 2.75
CA ASP A 16 -11.93 14.83 3.90
C ASP A 16 -10.68 15.43 4.54
N GLY A 17 -10.71 16.75 4.76
CA GLY A 17 -9.58 17.48 5.34
C GLY A 17 -8.47 17.85 4.36
N GLU A 18 -8.56 17.46 3.08
CA GLU A 18 -7.63 17.85 2.03
C GLU A 18 -8.35 18.67 0.94
N PRO A 19 -7.67 19.63 0.32
CA PRO A 19 -8.26 20.36 -0.81
C PRO A 19 -8.47 19.43 -2.00
N PRO A 20 -9.57 19.61 -2.77
CA PRO A 20 -9.79 18.87 -4.01
C PRO A 20 -8.60 18.98 -4.95
N ARG A 21 -8.15 17.84 -5.51
CA ARG A 21 -6.99 17.80 -6.42
C ARG A 21 -7.42 17.30 -7.78
N ARG A 22 -7.20 18.11 -8.81
CA ARG A 22 -7.42 17.66 -10.18
C ARG A 22 -6.22 16.86 -10.67
N LEU A 23 -6.48 15.70 -11.20
CA LEU A 23 -5.52 14.79 -11.82
C LEU A 23 -5.76 14.79 -13.33
N HIS A 24 -4.71 14.87 -14.11
CA HIS A 24 -4.73 14.83 -15.57
C HIS A 24 -4.10 13.53 -16.08
N ALA A 25 -4.28 13.25 -17.35
CA ALA A 25 -3.61 12.13 -17.99
C ALA A 25 -2.10 12.17 -17.75
N GLY A 26 -1.52 11.07 -17.30
CA GLY A 26 -0.13 10.97 -16.87
C GLY A 26 0.11 11.23 -15.38
N ASP A 27 -0.88 11.71 -14.63
CA ASP A 27 -0.76 11.89 -13.19
C ASP A 27 -1.00 10.59 -12.43
N ILE A 28 -0.23 10.42 -11.36
CA ILE A 28 -0.34 9.31 -10.43
C ILE A 28 -0.58 9.87 -9.04
N ALA A 29 -1.66 9.44 -8.41
CA ALA A 29 -1.96 9.76 -7.02
C ALA A 29 -1.79 8.51 -6.13
N ILE A 30 -1.02 8.63 -5.05
CA ILE A 30 -0.89 7.63 -4.01
C ILE A 30 -1.60 8.16 -2.77
N VAL A 31 -2.62 7.44 -2.30
CA VAL A 31 -3.39 7.76 -1.09
C VAL A 31 -3.01 6.78 0.00
N ARG A 32 -2.51 7.31 1.11
CA ARG A 32 -1.98 6.49 2.20
C ARG A 32 -3.05 5.70 2.96
N GLY A 33 -4.32 6.16 3.03
CA GLY A 33 -5.36 5.56 3.84
C GLY A 33 -5.12 5.65 5.37
N PRO A 34 -6.01 5.22 6.22
CA PRO A 34 -7.27 4.51 5.95
C PRO A 34 -8.46 5.42 5.55
N GLN A 35 -8.23 6.71 5.40
CA GLN A 35 -9.30 7.69 5.14
C GLN A 35 -10.00 7.41 3.80
N PRO A 36 -11.35 7.48 3.78
CA PRO A 36 -12.12 7.37 2.56
C PRO A 36 -11.73 8.48 1.57
N HIS A 37 -11.75 8.15 0.29
CA HIS A 37 -11.52 9.10 -0.78
C HIS A 37 -12.37 8.78 -1.99
N THR A 38 -12.67 9.79 -2.78
CA THR A 38 -13.51 9.70 -3.96
C THR A 38 -12.74 10.15 -5.18
N LEU A 39 -12.96 9.46 -6.30
CA LEU A 39 -12.59 9.94 -7.63
C LEU A 39 -13.85 10.33 -8.38
N ALA A 40 -13.91 11.55 -8.89
CA ALA A 40 -15.06 12.10 -9.58
C ALA A 40 -14.62 12.86 -10.85
N ASP A 41 -15.51 13.01 -11.78
CA ASP A 41 -15.34 13.89 -12.95
C ASP A 41 -15.46 15.37 -12.60
N ASP A 42 -16.30 15.68 -11.60
CA ASP A 42 -16.48 17.04 -11.06
C ASP A 42 -16.58 16.97 -9.52
N PRO A 43 -16.00 17.93 -8.77
CA PRO A 43 -16.08 17.95 -7.31
C PRO A 43 -17.50 18.03 -6.75
N ALA A 44 -18.45 18.57 -7.53
CA ALA A 44 -19.85 18.68 -7.13
C ALA A 44 -20.67 17.42 -7.45
N THR A 45 -20.12 16.48 -8.22
CA THR A 45 -20.81 15.22 -8.54
C THR A 45 -20.86 14.33 -7.28
N PRO A 46 -22.07 13.87 -6.87
CA PRO A 46 -22.19 12.94 -5.78
C PRO A 46 -21.39 11.66 -6.02
N ALA A 47 -20.70 11.19 -5.00
CA ALA A 47 -19.98 9.92 -5.10
C ALA A 47 -20.96 8.77 -5.39
N HIS A 48 -20.70 7.98 -6.42
CA HIS A 48 -21.47 6.74 -6.67
C HIS A 48 -20.89 5.55 -5.92
N ILE A 49 -19.57 5.54 -5.70
CA ILE A 49 -18.85 4.50 -4.99
C ILE A 49 -17.90 5.16 -4.01
N VAL A 50 -17.93 4.72 -2.77
CA VAL A 50 -17.00 5.14 -1.73
C VAL A 50 -16.02 4.00 -1.46
N VAL A 51 -14.75 4.32 -1.43
CA VAL A 51 -13.68 3.36 -1.14
C VAL A 51 -13.28 3.49 0.32
N TYR A 52 -13.51 2.44 1.10
CA TYR A 52 -13.21 2.37 2.54
C TYR A 52 -11.86 1.70 2.85
N GLY A 53 -11.20 1.14 1.85
CA GLY A 53 -9.91 0.46 1.98
C GLY A 53 -9.60 -0.47 0.82
N PRO A 54 -8.52 -1.23 0.91
CA PRO A 54 -8.20 -2.27 -0.05
C PRO A 54 -9.39 -3.25 -0.15
N ASN A 55 -9.90 -3.47 -1.37
CA ASN A 55 -11.02 -4.38 -1.64
C ASN A 55 -12.33 -4.11 -0.86
N ARG A 56 -12.44 -2.95 -0.20
CA ARG A 56 -13.67 -2.52 0.51
C ARG A 56 -14.23 -1.27 -0.14
N TYR A 57 -15.29 -1.43 -0.89
CA TYR A 57 -16.03 -0.34 -1.52
C TYR A 57 -17.53 -0.63 -1.45
N ALA A 58 -18.34 0.41 -1.36
CA ALA A 58 -19.79 0.31 -1.38
C ALA A 58 -20.38 1.47 -2.19
N PRO A 59 -21.61 1.33 -2.69
CA PRO A 59 -22.37 2.47 -3.21
C PRO A 59 -22.45 3.58 -2.18
N ALA A 60 -22.44 4.83 -2.62
CA ALA A 60 -22.56 5.97 -1.71
C ALA A 60 -23.88 5.89 -0.94
N GLY A 61 -23.80 6.04 0.38
CA GLY A 61 -24.96 5.91 1.28
C GLY A 61 -25.22 4.51 1.84
N GLU A 62 -24.45 3.50 1.39
CA GLU A 62 -24.51 2.15 1.96
C GLU A 62 -23.29 1.87 2.85
N PRO A 63 -23.47 1.19 4.00
CA PRO A 63 -22.34 0.77 4.81
C PRO A 63 -21.52 -0.32 4.10
N PRO A 64 -20.19 -0.36 4.28
CA PRO A 64 -19.30 -1.31 3.59
C PRO A 64 -19.60 -2.79 3.88
N ASP A 65 -20.29 -3.09 4.98
CA ASP A 65 -20.59 -4.46 5.41
C ASP A 65 -21.78 -5.09 4.64
N ARG A 66 -22.55 -4.30 3.89
CA ARG A 66 -23.63 -4.77 3.02
C ARG A 66 -23.22 -5.00 1.56
N ALA A 67 -21.97 -4.75 1.22
CA ALA A 67 -21.40 -5.04 -0.10
C ALA A 67 -21.19 -6.57 -0.27
N GLY A 68 -22.23 -7.35 -0.01
CA GLY A 68 -22.28 -8.77 -0.28
C GLY A 68 -22.25 -9.01 -1.78
N ASP A 69 -21.39 -9.92 -2.19
CA ASP A 69 -21.49 -10.70 -3.43
C ASP A 69 -21.37 -9.94 -4.78
N ARG A 70 -20.43 -9.01 -4.88
CA ARG A 70 -19.96 -8.58 -6.20
C ARG A 70 -18.53 -9.10 -6.45
N PRO A 71 -18.16 -9.37 -7.72
CA PRO A 71 -17.05 -10.26 -8.04
C PRO A 71 -15.78 -9.91 -7.29
N ARG A 72 -15.28 -10.87 -6.55
CA ARG A 72 -14.01 -10.84 -5.84
C ARG A 72 -12.91 -10.60 -6.87
N VAL A 73 -12.42 -9.39 -6.96
CA VAL A 73 -11.13 -9.16 -7.59
C VAL A 73 -10.09 -9.57 -6.56
N SER A 74 -9.41 -10.66 -6.83
CA SER A 74 -8.27 -11.14 -6.04
C SER A 74 -7.27 -10.01 -5.86
N ALA A 75 -6.64 -9.95 -4.71
CA ALA A 75 -5.65 -8.98 -4.27
C ALA A 75 -5.38 -7.88 -5.31
N GLY A 76 -6.24 -6.85 -5.32
CA GLY A 76 -5.87 -5.88 -5.93
C GLY A 76 -6.42 -4.83 -6.79
N HIS A 77 -6.66 -5.05 -7.98
CA HIS A 77 -6.72 -3.98 -8.97
C HIS A 77 -8.12 -3.88 -9.58
N THR A 78 -8.72 -2.70 -9.53
CA THR A 78 -10.03 -2.42 -10.15
C THR A 78 -9.80 -1.51 -11.34
N TYR A 79 -10.25 -1.96 -12.51
CA TYR A 79 -10.19 -1.18 -13.74
C TYR A 79 -11.57 -0.60 -14.02
N GLY A 80 -11.64 0.71 -14.21
CA GLY A 80 -12.88 1.38 -14.55
C GLY A 80 -12.68 2.24 -15.80
N ARG A 81 -13.46 1.95 -16.84
CA ARG A 81 -13.65 2.84 -17.97
C ARG A 81 -15.04 3.47 -17.82
N ARG A 82 -15.11 4.77 -17.61
CA ARG A 82 -16.37 5.49 -17.67
C ARG A 82 -16.50 6.14 -19.05
N ARG A 83 -17.51 5.73 -19.80
CA ARG A 83 -17.94 6.51 -20.95
C ARG A 83 -18.87 7.60 -20.42
N HIS A 84 -18.59 8.84 -20.75
CA HIS A 84 -19.52 9.93 -20.55
C HIS A 84 -20.65 9.78 -21.58
N GLY A 85 -21.86 9.44 -21.13
CA GLY A 85 -23.04 9.45 -21.98
C GLY A 85 -23.89 8.18 -21.96
N ASP A 86 -24.52 7.85 -20.82
CA ASP A 86 -25.80 7.13 -20.82
C ASP A 86 -26.92 8.12 -20.44
N SER A 87 -27.07 9.17 -21.23
CA SER A 87 -28.29 9.91 -21.39
C SER A 87 -28.59 9.89 -22.89
N GLU A 88 -29.69 9.26 -23.25
CA GLU A 88 -30.23 9.28 -24.58
C GLU A 88 -30.39 10.73 -25.08
N GLY A 89 -29.52 11.13 -26.01
CA GLY A 89 -29.46 12.46 -26.60
C GLY A 89 -28.35 12.54 -27.60
N ASP A 90 -28.71 12.37 -28.85
CA ASP A 90 -27.96 12.53 -30.09
C ASP A 90 -27.11 13.81 -30.07
N HIS A 91 -25.76 13.68 -29.85
CA HIS A 91 -24.80 14.69 -30.25
C HIS A 91 -23.51 14.03 -30.71
N GLN A 92 -23.36 14.05 -32.01
CA GLN A 92 -22.15 13.78 -32.77
C GLN A 92 -21.18 14.94 -32.54
N GLY A 93 -20.25 14.78 -31.57
CA GLY A 93 -19.23 15.77 -31.30
C GLY A 93 -18.35 15.38 -30.11
N ASP A 94 -17.10 15.21 -30.41
CA ASP A 94 -15.95 15.20 -29.51
C ASP A 94 -15.64 13.91 -28.74
N ARG A 95 -14.63 13.19 -29.18
CA ARG A 95 -14.00 12.02 -28.52
C ARG A 95 -13.16 12.42 -27.29
N ASP A 96 -13.27 13.64 -26.80
CA ASP A 96 -12.44 14.18 -25.72
C ASP A 96 -13.01 13.90 -24.30
N GLY A 97 -14.13 13.16 -24.19
CA GLY A 97 -14.86 12.92 -22.95
C GLY A 97 -14.55 11.60 -22.19
N ASP A 98 -13.75 10.69 -22.73
CA ASP A 98 -13.52 9.38 -22.09
C ASP A 98 -12.36 9.47 -21.08
N THR A 99 -12.66 9.47 -19.77
CA THR A 99 -11.65 9.32 -18.71
C THR A 99 -11.37 7.85 -18.44
N ALA A 100 -10.11 7.44 -18.54
CA ALA A 100 -9.64 6.12 -18.17
C ALA A 100 -8.76 6.21 -16.91
N LEU A 101 -9.19 5.51 -15.87
CA LEU A 101 -8.53 5.44 -14.58
C LEU A 101 -8.17 3.99 -14.26
N ILE A 102 -6.99 3.81 -13.66
CA ILE A 102 -6.57 2.54 -13.07
C ILE A 102 -6.34 2.75 -11.60
N ARG A 103 -6.81 1.80 -10.80
CA ARG A 103 -6.64 1.79 -9.36
C ARG A 103 -5.98 0.50 -8.91
N GLY A 104 -4.91 0.62 -8.13
CA GLY A 104 -4.34 -0.47 -7.34
C GLY A 104 -4.57 -0.23 -5.86
N ALA A 105 -4.81 -1.29 -5.10
CA ALA A 105 -4.92 -1.23 -3.65
C ALA A 105 -3.94 -2.21 -3.02
N TYR A 106 -3.08 -1.70 -2.15
CA TYR A 106 -2.04 -2.48 -1.48
C TYR A 106 -2.38 -2.60 0.00
N GLN A 107 -2.46 -3.82 0.48
CA GLN A 107 -2.46 -4.09 1.91
C GLN A 107 -1.01 -4.00 2.38
N CYS A 108 -0.76 -3.22 3.43
CA CYS A 108 0.59 -2.91 3.92
C CYS A 108 1.36 -4.12 4.49
N ALA A 109 1.01 -5.35 4.14
CA ALA A 109 1.61 -6.55 4.68
C ALA A 109 2.81 -7.06 3.87
N ASP A 110 2.77 -6.98 2.54
CA ASP A 110 3.57 -7.92 1.77
C ASP A 110 4.85 -7.36 1.15
N ASP A 111 4.88 -6.15 0.60
CA ASP A 111 6.03 -5.70 -0.19
C ASP A 111 6.66 -4.36 0.24
N VAL A 112 5.98 -3.55 1.04
CA VAL A 112 6.46 -2.22 1.42
C VAL A 112 6.47 -2.05 2.93
N SER A 113 7.64 -1.77 3.48
CA SER A 113 7.80 -1.57 4.92
C SER A 113 6.78 -0.55 5.48
N PRO A 114 6.01 -0.90 6.54
CA PRO A 114 5.00 -0.01 7.12
C PRO A 114 5.52 1.39 7.45
N TRP A 115 6.78 1.51 7.87
CA TRP A 115 7.38 2.80 8.18
C TRP A 115 7.67 3.67 6.94
N LEU A 116 7.90 3.04 5.76
CA LEU A 116 8.00 3.78 4.50
C LEU A 116 6.64 4.40 4.17
N LEU A 117 5.57 3.63 4.33
CA LEU A 117 4.22 4.10 4.09
C LEU A 117 3.78 5.17 5.09
N GLU A 118 4.18 5.06 6.37
CA GLU A 118 3.94 6.09 7.39
C GLU A 118 4.61 7.43 7.06
N SER A 119 5.68 7.41 6.28
CA SER A 119 6.38 8.64 5.85
C SER A 119 5.78 9.31 4.62
N LEU A 120 4.85 8.64 3.93
CA LEU A 120 4.10 9.26 2.83
C LEU A 120 3.15 10.34 3.36
N PRO A 121 2.97 11.43 2.63
CA PRO A 121 1.88 12.37 2.91
C PRO A 121 0.52 11.67 2.75
N PRO A 122 -0.58 12.19 3.32
CA PRO A 122 -1.91 11.61 3.14
C PRO A 122 -2.25 11.39 1.67
N VAL A 123 -1.90 12.36 0.83
CA VAL A 123 -2.01 12.28 -0.64
C VAL A 123 -0.70 12.73 -1.27
N LEU A 124 -0.12 11.87 -2.07
CA LEU A 124 1.03 12.16 -2.93
C LEU A 124 0.59 12.20 -4.38
N VAL A 125 0.80 13.31 -5.07
CA VAL A 125 0.56 13.41 -6.52
C VAL A 125 1.89 13.57 -7.23
N LEU A 126 2.10 12.74 -8.24
CA LEU A 126 3.26 12.75 -9.11
C LEU A 126 2.81 13.07 -10.53
N SER A 127 3.24 14.24 -11.05
CA SER A 127 3.00 14.66 -12.41
C SER A 127 4.31 14.63 -13.20
N GLY A 128 4.24 14.22 -14.47
CA GLY A 128 5.40 14.25 -15.40
C GLY A 128 6.59 13.38 -14.96
N ALA A 129 6.35 12.30 -14.24
CA ALA A 129 7.39 11.37 -13.79
C ALA A 129 7.88 10.50 -14.96
N THR A 130 9.02 10.82 -15.56
CA THR A 130 9.53 10.21 -16.80
C THR A 130 9.61 8.68 -16.75
N GLY A 131 9.97 8.11 -15.59
CA GLY A 131 10.01 6.64 -15.43
C GLY A 131 8.63 6.00 -15.35
N ALA A 132 7.68 6.66 -14.70
CA ALA A 132 6.31 6.19 -14.55
C ALA A 132 5.50 6.38 -15.84
N GLN A 133 5.80 7.39 -16.65
CA GLN A 133 5.11 7.67 -17.91
C GLN A 133 5.15 6.48 -18.88
N ARG A 134 6.31 5.82 -19.02
CA ARG A 134 6.45 4.64 -19.88
C ARG A 134 5.60 3.46 -19.40
N ILE A 135 5.47 3.30 -18.08
CA ILE A 135 4.63 2.25 -17.51
C ILE A 135 3.15 2.59 -17.76
N LEU A 136 2.75 3.86 -17.63
CA LEU A 136 1.39 4.31 -17.93
C LEU A 136 1.00 4.11 -19.40
N GLU A 137 1.94 4.31 -20.33
CA GLU A 137 1.73 4.01 -21.77
C GLU A 137 1.47 2.52 -21.99
N LEU A 138 2.24 1.63 -21.34
CA LEU A 138 2.01 0.19 -21.39
C LEU A 138 0.65 -0.18 -20.80
N VAL A 139 0.33 0.38 -19.65
CA VAL A 139 -0.97 0.21 -18.99
C VAL A 139 -2.11 0.65 -19.92
N GLY A 140 -1.98 1.82 -20.55
CA GLY A 140 -2.98 2.33 -21.49
C GLY A 140 -3.19 1.40 -22.69
N THR A 141 -2.12 0.80 -23.19
CA THR A 141 -2.19 -0.18 -24.28
C THR A 141 -2.87 -1.47 -23.84
N GLU A 142 -2.59 -1.93 -22.61
CA GLU A 142 -3.12 -3.19 -22.08
C GLU A 142 -4.60 -3.08 -21.67
N VAL A 143 -5.03 -1.92 -21.16
CA VAL A 143 -6.44 -1.69 -20.78
C VAL A 143 -7.40 -1.86 -21.97
N ASP A 144 -6.95 -1.55 -23.16
CA ASP A 144 -7.77 -1.65 -24.38
C ASP A 144 -7.75 -3.08 -25.03
N ARG A 145 -7.02 -4.05 -24.43
CA ARG A 145 -6.92 -5.44 -24.90
C ARG A 145 -7.80 -6.38 -24.06
N PRO A 146 -8.96 -6.84 -24.51
CA PRO A 146 -9.77 -7.80 -23.77
C PRO A 146 -9.19 -9.23 -23.97
N GLU A 147 -8.17 -9.59 -23.21
CA GLU A 147 -7.57 -10.93 -23.24
C GLU A 147 -7.63 -11.59 -21.85
N PRO A 148 -7.68 -12.95 -21.78
CA PRO A 148 -7.76 -13.67 -20.50
C PRO A 148 -6.61 -13.40 -19.52
N VAL A 149 -5.45 -12.95 -20.02
CA VAL A 149 -4.22 -12.68 -19.24
C VAL A 149 -4.09 -11.20 -18.85
N GLN A 150 -4.98 -10.33 -19.33
CA GLN A 150 -4.93 -8.88 -19.14
C GLN A 150 -4.80 -8.48 -17.66
N SER A 151 -5.60 -9.08 -16.79
CA SER A 151 -5.58 -8.75 -15.35
C SER A 151 -4.20 -9.01 -14.73
N VAL A 152 -3.55 -10.11 -15.07
CA VAL A 152 -2.23 -10.47 -14.55
C VAL A 152 -1.16 -9.47 -15.01
N VAL A 153 -1.22 -9.06 -16.29
CA VAL A 153 -0.29 -8.08 -16.85
C VAL A 153 -0.48 -6.72 -16.17
N LEU A 154 -1.75 -6.28 -16.06
CA LEU A 154 -2.08 -5.01 -15.41
C LEU A 154 -1.68 -4.99 -13.93
N ASP A 155 -1.84 -6.09 -13.20
CA ASP A 155 -1.39 -6.22 -11.82
C ASP A 155 0.12 -5.97 -11.70
N ARG A 156 0.93 -6.59 -12.57
CA ARG A 156 2.39 -6.41 -12.56
C ARG A 156 2.84 -5.02 -12.99
N LEU A 157 2.13 -4.42 -13.95
CA LEU A 157 2.40 -3.04 -14.36
C LEU A 157 2.08 -2.05 -13.24
N LEU A 158 1.01 -2.28 -12.46
CA LEU A 158 0.65 -1.44 -11.31
C LEU A 158 1.65 -1.60 -10.17
N ASP A 159 2.10 -2.82 -9.87
CA ASP A 159 3.17 -3.05 -8.89
C ASP A 159 4.43 -2.25 -9.26
N LEU A 160 4.85 -2.36 -10.52
CA LEU A 160 6.00 -1.61 -11.02
C LEU A 160 5.76 -0.10 -10.97
N LEU A 161 4.57 0.36 -11.36
CA LEU A 161 4.19 1.77 -11.30
C LEU A 161 4.27 2.31 -9.88
N PHE A 162 3.77 1.56 -8.90
CA PHE A 162 3.83 1.93 -7.49
C PHE A 162 5.28 2.08 -7.01
N MET A 163 6.11 1.07 -7.27
CA MET A 163 7.52 1.09 -6.86
C MET A 163 8.31 2.23 -7.51
N VAL A 164 8.11 2.46 -8.81
CA VAL A 164 8.75 3.58 -9.54
C VAL A 164 8.26 4.93 -9.01
N SER A 165 6.98 5.04 -8.66
CA SER A 165 6.42 6.25 -8.08
C SER A 165 7.02 6.58 -6.73
N LEU A 166 7.16 5.58 -5.83
CA LEU A 166 7.82 5.75 -4.54
C LEU A 166 9.28 6.18 -4.69
N ARG A 167 10.02 5.56 -5.64
CA ARG A 167 11.39 5.94 -5.94
C ARG A 167 11.47 7.38 -6.43
N THR A 168 10.65 7.75 -7.43
CA THR A 168 10.61 9.12 -7.98
C THR A 168 10.28 10.16 -6.92
N TRP A 169 9.33 9.85 -6.05
CA TRP A 169 9.01 10.72 -4.92
C TRP A 169 10.21 10.90 -3.99
N SER A 170 10.88 9.80 -3.66
CA SER A 170 12.05 9.86 -2.78
C SER A 170 13.20 10.68 -3.37
N GLU A 171 13.37 10.65 -4.68
CA GLU A 171 14.41 11.40 -5.41
C GLU A 171 14.11 12.90 -5.48
N ARG A 172 12.84 13.29 -5.56
CA ARG A 172 12.41 14.70 -5.66
C ARG A 172 12.51 15.50 -4.35
N GLN A 173 12.66 14.83 -3.22
CA GLN A 173 12.69 15.46 -1.89
C GLN A 173 14.13 15.80 -1.42
N ASP A 174 14.90 16.52 -2.25
CA ASP A 174 16.31 16.81 -1.95
C ASP A 174 16.49 17.82 -0.80
N SER A 175 15.54 18.72 -0.57
CA SER A 175 15.65 19.77 0.47
C SER A 175 15.31 19.27 1.88
N ASP A 176 14.41 18.29 2.02
CA ASP A 176 14.07 17.62 3.28
C ASP A 176 13.67 16.16 3.00
N PRO A 177 14.67 15.27 2.87
CA PRO A 177 14.40 13.88 2.54
C PRO A 177 13.57 13.22 3.64
N PRO A 178 12.60 12.35 3.28
CA PRO A 178 11.80 11.61 4.23
C PRO A 178 12.66 10.88 5.27
N ARG A 179 12.14 10.70 6.48
CA ARG A 179 12.87 10.04 7.58
C ARG A 179 13.53 8.73 7.17
N TRP A 180 12.82 7.91 6.39
CA TRP A 180 13.33 6.62 5.94
C TRP A 180 14.57 6.76 5.04
N ARG A 181 14.59 7.75 4.14
CA ARG A 181 15.76 8.02 3.28
C ARG A 181 16.96 8.46 4.12
N ARG A 182 16.73 9.35 5.10
CA ARG A 182 17.77 9.75 6.06
C ARG A 182 18.26 8.55 6.88
N ALA A 183 17.36 7.67 7.33
CA ALA A 183 17.73 6.46 8.06
C ALA A 183 18.55 5.49 7.20
N MET A 184 18.17 5.29 5.94
CA MET A 184 18.89 4.40 5.01
C MET A 184 20.22 4.99 4.55
N ALA A 185 20.32 6.31 4.41
CA ALA A 185 21.57 7.00 4.07
C ALA A 185 22.56 7.07 5.23
N ASP A 186 22.10 6.90 6.47
CA ASP A 186 22.95 6.85 7.65
C ASP A 186 23.71 5.51 7.70
N PRO A 187 25.05 5.51 7.69
CA PRO A 187 25.83 4.27 7.57
C PRO A 187 25.55 3.25 8.68
N ALA A 188 25.35 3.71 9.93
CA ALA A 188 25.12 2.84 11.07
C ALA A 188 23.65 2.36 11.11
N ILE A 189 22.69 3.29 10.94
CA ILE A 189 21.27 2.96 11.02
C ILE A 189 20.82 2.20 9.79
N GLY A 190 21.27 2.57 8.60
CA GLY A 190 21.00 1.82 7.36
C GLY A 190 21.52 0.39 7.45
N ARG A 191 22.74 0.21 8.00
CA ARG A 191 23.29 -1.14 8.25
C ARG A 191 22.47 -1.93 9.27
N ALA A 192 22.03 -1.29 10.35
CA ALA A 192 21.18 -1.93 11.36
C ALA A 192 19.83 -2.36 10.76
N LEU A 193 19.17 -1.50 9.97
CA LEU A 193 17.94 -1.81 9.27
C LEU A 193 18.11 -2.99 8.32
N GLN A 194 19.19 -3.00 7.53
CA GLN A 194 19.52 -4.11 6.65
C GLN A 194 19.65 -5.44 7.41
N LEU A 195 20.36 -5.44 8.55
CA LEU A 195 20.51 -6.64 9.38
C LEU A 195 19.20 -7.13 9.98
N LEU A 196 18.33 -6.23 10.42
CA LEU A 196 17.01 -6.56 10.95
C LEU A 196 16.13 -7.20 9.88
N HIS A 197 16.17 -6.71 8.64
CA HIS A 197 15.41 -7.26 7.51
C HIS A 197 15.98 -8.58 6.99
N GLN A 198 17.31 -8.71 6.92
CA GLN A 198 17.94 -9.96 6.46
C GLN A 198 17.85 -11.09 7.47
N HIS A 199 17.82 -10.77 8.77
CA HIS A 199 17.85 -11.74 9.85
C HIS A 199 16.83 -11.40 10.94
N PRO A 200 15.51 -11.35 10.63
CA PRO A 200 14.47 -10.96 11.59
C PRO A 200 14.37 -11.95 12.77
N SER A 201 14.61 -13.24 12.54
CA SER A 201 14.53 -14.27 13.58
C SER A 201 15.67 -14.26 14.58
N ARG A 202 16.80 -13.61 14.25
CA ARG A 202 17.96 -13.53 15.16
C ARG A 202 17.58 -12.80 16.46
N PRO A 203 18.07 -13.26 17.64
CA PRO A 203 17.76 -12.62 18.93
C PRO A 203 18.50 -11.30 19.13
N TRP A 204 18.14 -10.31 18.33
CA TRP A 204 18.72 -8.98 18.39
C TRP A 204 18.36 -8.27 19.69
N THR A 205 19.36 -7.64 20.28
CA THR A 205 19.20 -6.67 21.37
C THR A 205 19.72 -5.31 20.92
N VAL A 206 19.37 -4.27 21.66
CA VAL A 206 19.93 -2.92 21.39
C VAL A 206 21.46 -2.94 21.48
N GLY A 207 22.02 -3.74 22.43
CA GLY A 207 23.47 -3.90 22.59
C GLY A 207 24.10 -4.57 21.37
N THR A 208 23.61 -5.75 20.97
CA THR A 208 24.19 -6.49 19.83
C THR A 208 24.07 -5.74 18.51
N LEU A 209 23.01 -4.97 18.31
CA LEU A 209 22.88 -4.10 17.13
C LEU A 209 23.89 -2.95 17.19
N ALA A 210 24.01 -2.27 18.33
CA ALA A 210 24.94 -1.17 18.53
C ALA A 210 26.39 -1.62 18.29
N ASP A 211 26.78 -2.73 18.89
CA ASP A 211 28.12 -3.33 18.73
C ASP A 211 28.42 -3.66 17.26
N THR A 212 27.43 -4.23 16.54
CA THR A 212 27.59 -4.61 15.13
C THR A 212 27.78 -3.40 14.21
N VAL A 213 27.23 -2.24 14.56
CA VAL A 213 27.36 -1.01 13.76
C VAL A 213 28.37 -0.01 14.33
N GLY A 214 29.13 -0.41 15.34
CA GLY A 214 30.23 0.37 15.91
C GLY A 214 29.79 1.60 16.74
N LEU A 215 28.63 1.53 17.38
CA LEU A 215 28.11 2.61 18.23
C LEU A 215 27.93 2.16 19.68
N SER A 216 27.97 3.12 20.62
CA SER A 216 27.50 2.84 21.97
C SER A 216 26.03 2.54 22.02
N ARG A 217 25.58 1.67 22.95
CA ARG A 217 24.16 1.28 23.13
C ARG A 217 23.21 2.49 23.19
N SER A 218 23.55 3.50 23.99
CA SER A 218 22.72 4.71 24.15
C SER A 218 22.75 5.59 22.91
N GLY A 219 23.92 5.74 22.27
CA GLY A 219 24.08 6.49 21.02
C GLY A 219 23.28 5.89 19.88
N PHE A 220 23.38 4.57 19.73
CA PHE A 220 22.59 3.81 18.75
C PHE A 220 21.08 3.96 18.97
N ALA A 221 20.61 3.70 20.20
CA ALA A 221 19.17 3.76 20.51
C ALA A 221 18.58 5.14 20.21
N ARG A 222 19.26 6.21 20.63
CA ARG A 222 18.86 7.59 20.35
C ARG A 222 18.85 7.89 18.84
N ARG A 223 19.94 7.57 18.15
CA ARG A 223 20.09 7.84 16.71
C ARG A 223 19.08 7.07 15.88
N PHE A 224 18.85 5.80 16.20
CA PHE A 224 17.83 4.97 15.58
C PHE A 224 16.43 5.56 15.79
N HIS A 225 16.07 5.92 17.03
CA HIS A 225 14.78 6.53 17.32
C HIS A 225 14.57 7.86 16.58
N THR A 226 15.61 8.71 16.51
CA THR A 226 15.54 9.98 15.79
C THR A 226 15.30 9.79 14.30
N LEU A 227 15.99 8.84 13.66
CA LEU A 227 15.92 8.62 12.22
C LEU A 227 14.75 7.73 11.80
N VAL A 228 14.43 6.71 12.59
CA VAL A 228 13.36 5.73 12.27
C VAL A 228 12.02 6.09 12.91
N GLY A 229 12.02 6.91 13.98
CA GLY A 229 10.81 7.35 14.67
C GLY A 229 10.34 6.41 15.77
N ARG A 230 11.00 5.26 15.97
CA ARG A 230 10.66 4.27 17.00
C ARG A 230 11.90 3.55 17.53
N PRO A 231 11.85 2.95 18.74
CA PRO A 231 12.97 2.18 19.29
C PRO A 231 13.30 0.95 18.44
N PRO A 232 14.60 0.51 18.41
CA PRO A 232 15.04 -0.61 17.55
C PRO A 232 14.27 -1.92 17.76
N ILE A 233 14.00 -2.31 19.02
CA ILE A 233 13.29 -3.57 19.31
C ILE A 233 11.80 -3.46 19.02
N SER A 234 11.20 -2.28 19.17
CA SER A 234 9.82 -2.04 18.73
C SER A 234 9.69 -2.16 17.22
N TYR A 235 10.68 -1.64 16.47
CA TYR A 235 10.76 -1.81 15.02
C TYR A 235 10.86 -3.30 14.63
N LEU A 236 11.78 -4.05 15.26
CA LEU A 236 11.92 -5.49 15.03
C LEU A 236 10.63 -6.26 15.35
N SER A 237 9.97 -5.93 16.46
CA SER A 237 8.69 -6.56 16.81
C SER A 237 7.63 -6.32 15.74
N GLN A 238 7.52 -5.10 15.23
CA GLN A 238 6.61 -4.78 14.13
C GLN A 238 6.93 -5.58 12.86
N LEU A 239 8.21 -5.62 12.46
CA LEU A 239 8.67 -6.38 11.30
C LEU A 239 8.32 -7.87 11.44
N ARG A 240 8.58 -8.48 12.60
CA ARG A 240 8.26 -9.89 12.88
C ARG A 240 6.76 -10.16 12.79
N ILE A 241 5.92 -9.24 13.29
CA ILE A 241 4.46 -9.38 13.23
C ILE A 241 3.97 -9.25 11.79
N THR A 242 4.58 -8.39 10.98
CA THR A 242 4.26 -8.31 9.54
C THR A 242 4.57 -9.63 8.84
N LEU A 243 5.78 -10.17 9.00
CA LEU A 243 6.17 -11.46 8.45
C LEU A 243 5.29 -12.62 8.98
N ALA A 244 4.90 -12.58 10.24
CA ALA A 244 3.98 -13.58 10.80
C ALA A 244 2.60 -13.52 10.16
N ALA A 245 2.10 -12.31 9.85
CA ALA A 245 0.82 -12.13 9.17
C ALA A 245 0.83 -12.73 7.75
N GLU A 246 1.93 -12.58 7.01
CA GLU A 246 2.16 -13.22 5.71
C GLU A 246 2.12 -14.74 5.83
N LEU A 247 2.92 -15.31 6.76
CA LEU A 247 2.97 -16.76 6.97
C LEU A 247 1.62 -17.35 7.44
N LEU A 248 0.76 -16.56 8.08
CA LEU A 248 -0.58 -16.98 8.48
C LEU A 248 -1.51 -17.22 7.28
N THR A 249 -1.23 -16.65 6.11
CA THR A 249 -1.98 -16.86 4.87
C THR A 249 -1.61 -18.19 4.19
N GLU A 250 -0.45 -18.75 4.50
CA GLU A 250 0.03 -19.98 3.90
C GLU A 250 -0.70 -21.21 4.49
N PRO A 251 -1.20 -22.13 3.65
CA PRO A 251 -1.84 -23.36 4.13
C PRO A 251 -0.88 -24.25 4.95
N GLY A 252 -1.36 -24.82 6.03
CA GLY A 252 -0.60 -25.80 6.83
C GLY A 252 0.41 -25.23 7.83
N GLN A 253 0.59 -23.91 7.91
CA GLN A 253 1.46 -23.29 8.90
C GLN A 253 0.85 -23.32 10.30
N THR A 254 1.60 -23.85 11.27
CA THR A 254 1.22 -23.81 12.69
C THR A 254 1.76 -22.53 13.36
N LEU A 255 1.08 -22.05 14.41
CA LEU A 255 1.55 -20.88 15.16
C LEU A 255 2.95 -21.07 15.76
N ASP A 256 3.29 -22.30 16.19
CA ASP A 256 4.63 -22.60 16.70
C ASP A 256 5.70 -22.58 15.60
N SER A 257 5.37 -23.04 14.39
CA SER A 257 6.26 -22.93 13.23
C SER A 257 6.51 -21.49 12.89
N ILE A 258 5.43 -20.68 12.76
CA ILE A 258 5.51 -19.25 12.46
C ILE A 258 6.32 -18.52 13.54
N ALA A 259 6.04 -18.77 14.83
CA ALA A 259 6.76 -18.15 15.93
C ALA A 259 8.28 -18.34 15.80
N ARG A 260 8.72 -19.56 15.59
CA ARG A 260 10.15 -19.88 15.40
C ARG A 260 10.75 -19.21 14.16
N THR A 261 10.01 -19.23 13.05
CA THR A 261 10.46 -18.64 11.78
C THR A 261 10.69 -17.15 11.91
N VAL A 262 9.81 -16.43 12.61
CA VAL A 262 9.94 -14.97 12.79
C VAL A 262 10.75 -14.57 14.03
N GLY A 263 11.18 -15.53 14.88
CA GLY A 263 12.09 -15.30 15.99
C GLY A 263 11.43 -15.03 17.34
N TYR A 264 10.21 -15.56 17.58
CA TYR A 264 9.60 -15.68 18.90
C TYR A 264 9.93 -17.04 19.53
N ALA A 265 9.97 -17.06 20.85
CA ALA A 265 10.29 -18.28 21.59
C ALA A 265 9.22 -19.38 21.43
N ASP A 266 7.95 -18.96 21.37
CA ASP A 266 6.78 -19.83 21.30
C ASP A 266 5.55 -19.12 20.69
N ALA A 267 4.51 -19.89 20.41
CA ALA A 267 3.24 -19.39 19.87
C ALA A 267 2.54 -18.39 20.81
N PHE A 268 2.71 -18.54 22.12
CA PHE A 268 2.09 -17.64 23.10
C PHE A 268 2.69 -16.23 23.01
N SER A 269 4.02 -16.13 22.99
CA SER A 269 4.76 -14.88 22.84
C SER A 269 4.44 -14.18 21.53
N LEU A 270 4.33 -14.95 20.44
CA LEU A 270 3.86 -14.44 19.15
C LEU A 270 2.43 -13.90 19.24
N SER A 271 1.49 -14.71 19.75
CA SER A 271 0.06 -14.35 19.81
C SER A 271 -0.19 -13.11 20.66
N SER A 272 0.48 -13.02 21.80
CA SER A 272 0.39 -11.85 22.69
C SER A 272 0.87 -10.57 21.98
N THR A 273 2.02 -10.66 21.29
CA THR A 273 2.57 -9.50 20.57
C THR A 273 1.74 -9.17 19.32
N PHE A 274 1.26 -10.17 18.62
CA PHE A 274 0.41 -10.02 17.44
C PHE A 274 -0.87 -9.27 17.78
N LYS A 275 -1.58 -9.72 18.83
CA LYS A 275 -2.80 -9.06 19.31
C LYS A 275 -2.54 -7.61 19.74
N ARG A 276 -1.43 -7.35 20.43
CA ARG A 276 -1.05 -5.99 20.83
C ARG A 276 -0.76 -5.07 19.64
N VAL A 277 -0.20 -5.60 18.55
CA VAL A 277 0.22 -4.84 17.36
C VAL A 277 -0.91 -4.71 16.35
N ARG A 278 -1.68 -5.77 16.11
CA ARG A 278 -2.74 -5.85 15.08
C ARG A 278 -4.15 -5.63 15.62
N GLY A 279 -4.36 -5.70 16.95
CA GLY A 279 -5.67 -5.58 17.60
C GLY A 279 -6.47 -6.89 17.66
N VAL A 280 -6.14 -7.86 16.82
CA VAL A 280 -6.78 -9.19 16.73
C VAL A 280 -5.78 -10.30 16.99
N SER A 281 -6.24 -11.50 17.40
CA SER A 281 -5.36 -12.66 17.54
C SER A 281 -4.94 -13.24 16.18
N PRO A 282 -3.84 -14.02 16.12
CA PRO A 282 -3.43 -14.69 14.88
C PRO A 282 -4.51 -15.59 14.26
N ASN A 283 -5.30 -16.26 15.09
CA ASN A 283 -6.38 -17.14 14.62
C ASN A 283 -7.53 -16.30 14.04
N GLU A 284 -7.99 -15.28 14.76
CA GLU A 284 -9.00 -14.33 14.23
C GLU A 284 -8.54 -13.73 12.91
N TYR A 285 -7.27 -13.32 12.81
CA TYR A 285 -6.68 -12.80 11.58
C TYR A 285 -6.68 -13.83 10.44
N ARG A 286 -6.34 -15.08 10.73
CA ARG A 286 -6.40 -16.19 9.76
C ARG A 286 -7.82 -16.47 9.31
N ASP A 287 -8.79 -16.48 10.24
CA ASP A 287 -10.20 -16.75 9.96
C ASP A 287 -10.82 -15.64 9.10
N GLU A 288 -10.47 -14.38 9.37
CA GLU A 288 -10.88 -13.24 8.54
C GLU A 288 -10.37 -13.36 7.10
N LEU A 289 -9.16 -13.88 6.91
CA LEU A 289 -8.59 -14.13 5.58
C LEU A 289 -9.10 -15.44 4.96
N GLY A 290 -9.27 -16.51 5.76
CA GLY A 290 -9.73 -17.85 5.33
C GLY A 290 -11.22 -17.93 5.10
N GLY A 291 -12.04 -17.12 5.78
CA GLY A 291 -13.48 -16.94 5.51
C GLY A 291 -13.77 -16.41 4.09
N VAL A 292 -12.74 -15.99 3.39
CA VAL A 292 -12.76 -15.61 1.98
C VAL A 292 -12.56 -16.83 1.03
N GLY A 293 -12.13 -18.00 1.56
CA GLY A 293 -11.76 -19.18 0.74
C GLY A 293 -12.70 -20.38 0.78
N GLY A 294 -13.72 -20.38 1.60
CA GLY A 294 -14.53 -21.57 1.90
C GLY A 294 -16.00 -21.47 1.51
N LEU A 295 -16.29 -21.37 0.22
CA LEU A 295 -17.55 -21.82 -0.36
C LEU A 295 -17.21 -22.36 -1.76
N SER A 296 -16.96 -23.66 -1.78
CA SER A 296 -16.96 -24.48 -3.00
C SER A 296 -18.39 -24.71 -3.44
#